data_e48a365580ad9d9a525b77d918cb2920
#
_entry.id   e48a365580ad9d9a525b77d918cb2920
#
_cell.length_a   1.000
_cell.length_b   1.000
_cell.length_c   1.000
_cell.angle_alpha   90.00
_cell.angle_beta   90.00
_cell.angle_gamma   90.00
#
_symmetry.space_group_name_H-M   'P 1'
#
loop_
_entity.id
_entity.type
_entity.pdbx_description
1 polymer ?
#
loop_
_entity_poly.entity_id
_entity_poly.type
_entity_poly.pdbx_seq_one_letter_code
_entity_poly.pdbx_strand_id
1 'polypeptide(L)'
;MNAQKKAAHWAQDLLDEIRFDVENGKIWFHGERMLLSHAYALWQFREDLIESLGMARAKRFLLRYGYYAGMQDAQIAKKIRPHQSIEEAFAAGPQLHTIRGMVKVTPRLLSFDVEKGLFKGTFDWHDSFEVSYHKKKHGISKEPICWTLLGYASGYTSYFLGKEIAFKETLCEAMGHDHCHIIGKTVDEWEGETD
;
A
#
# COMPACT_ATOMS: atom_id res chain seq x y z
N MET A 1 -11.53 -26.58 11.14
CA MET A 1 -10.73 -26.06 10.00
C MET A 1 -10.07 -24.78 10.46
N ASN A 2 -8.74 -24.77 10.59
CA ASN A 2 -7.98 -23.74 11.32
C ASN A 2 -8.10 -22.37 10.63
N ALA A 3 -8.23 -21.28 11.39
CA ALA A 3 -8.34 -19.91 10.88
C ALA A 3 -7.21 -19.54 9.89
N GLN A 4 -6.01 -20.09 10.07
CA GLN A 4 -4.89 -19.97 9.14
C GLN A 4 -5.16 -20.58 7.75
N LYS A 5 -5.94 -21.68 7.65
CA LYS A 5 -6.32 -22.27 6.35
C LYS A 5 -7.38 -21.44 5.61
N LYS A 6 -8.23 -20.70 6.34
CA LYS A 6 -9.24 -19.81 5.74
C LYS A 6 -8.61 -18.50 5.21
N ALA A 7 -7.54 -18.03 5.87
CA ALA A 7 -6.80 -16.85 5.42
C ALA A 7 -5.97 -17.10 4.14
N ALA A 8 -5.53 -18.32 3.89
CA ALA A 8 -4.72 -18.67 2.71
C ALA A 8 -5.53 -18.70 1.40
N HIS A 9 -6.86 -18.94 1.46
CA HIS A 9 -7.67 -19.06 0.24
C HIS A 9 -8.05 -17.72 -0.43
N TRP A 10 -8.02 -16.60 0.32
CA TRP A 10 -8.55 -15.33 -0.19
C TRP A 10 -7.65 -14.60 -1.20
N ALA A 11 -6.41 -15.05 -1.37
CA ALA A 11 -5.43 -14.46 -2.31
C ALA A 11 -4.55 -15.54 -2.95
N GLN A 12 -5.03 -16.76 -3.05
CA GLN A 12 -4.24 -17.88 -3.58
C GLN A 12 -3.82 -17.66 -5.03
N ASP A 13 -4.69 -17.09 -5.85
CA ASP A 13 -4.41 -16.68 -7.22
C ASP A 13 -3.19 -15.75 -7.33
N LEU A 14 -3.05 -14.82 -6.38
CA LEU A 14 -1.89 -13.91 -6.34
C LEU A 14 -0.62 -14.61 -5.85
N LEU A 15 -0.75 -15.51 -4.86
CA LEU A 15 0.38 -16.26 -4.32
C LEU A 15 0.96 -17.22 -5.36
N ASP A 16 0.13 -17.85 -6.18
CA ASP A 16 0.53 -18.79 -7.21
C ASP A 16 1.32 -18.13 -8.34
N GLU A 17 1.20 -16.82 -8.50
CA GLU A 17 1.96 -16.03 -9.47
C GLU A 17 3.39 -15.66 -9.00
N ILE A 18 3.71 -15.93 -7.72
CA ILE A 18 5.05 -15.68 -7.17
C ILE A 18 5.92 -16.91 -7.43
N ARG A 19 7.00 -16.74 -8.20
CA ARG A 19 7.92 -17.80 -8.55
C ARG A 19 9.35 -17.46 -8.14
N PHE A 20 9.98 -18.38 -7.42
CA PHE A 20 11.39 -18.31 -7.07
C PHE A 20 12.22 -19.11 -8.08
N ASP A 21 13.05 -18.42 -8.85
CA ASP A 21 14.02 -19.00 -9.78
C ASP A 21 15.39 -18.94 -9.09
N VAL A 22 15.63 -19.91 -8.22
CA VAL A 22 16.81 -19.93 -7.34
C VAL A 22 18.09 -20.14 -8.15
N GLU A 23 18.06 -20.93 -9.22
CA GLU A 23 19.21 -21.21 -10.07
C GLU A 23 19.74 -19.95 -10.76
N ASN A 24 18.83 -19.05 -11.16
CA ASN A 24 19.16 -17.78 -11.79
C ASN A 24 19.16 -16.58 -10.83
N GLY A 25 18.93 -16.81 -9.52
CA GLY A 25 18.86 -15.75 -8.51
C GLY A 25 17.75 -14.74 -8.77
N LYS A 26 16.55 -15.20 -9.14
CA LYS A 26 15.44 -14.36 -9.55
C LYS A 26 14.16 -14.70 -8.81
N ILE A 27 13.37 -13.65 -8.53
CA ILE A 27 11.99 -13.78 -8.04
C ILE A 27 11.11 -13.06 -9.06
N TRP A 28 10.02 -13.71 -9.42
CA TRP A 28 9.06 -13.20 -10.38
C TRP A 28 7.68 -13.11 -9.75
N PHE A 29 6.92 -12.08 -10.08
CA PHE A 29 5.51 -11.98 -9.82
C PHE A 29 4.80 -11.65 -11.13
N HIS A 30 4.06 -12.63 -11.66
CA HIS A 30 3.38 -12.54 -12.95
C HIS A 30 4.28 -11.97 -14.08
N GLY A 31 5.51 -12.49 -14.18
CA GLY A 31 6.50 -12.07 -15.18
C GLY A 31 7.29 -10.80 -14.85
N GLU A 32 6.92 -10.05 -13.83
CA GLU A 32 7.67 -8.87 -13.37
C GLU A 32 8.73 -9.26 -12.33
N ARG A 33 9.89 -8.61 -12.41
CA ARG A 33 11.00 -8.89 -11.50
C ARG A 33 10.73 -8.35 -10.10
N MET A 34 10.79 -9.22 -9.09
CA MET A 34 10.68 -8.87 -7.69
C MET A 34 12.04 -8.95 -6.96
N LEU A 35 12.13 -8.27 -5.84
CA LEU A 35 13.23 -8.36 -4.90
C LEU A 35 12.68 -8.70 -3.51
N LEU A 36 13.34 -9.63 -2.82
CA LEU A 36 13.13 -9.88 -1.40
C LEU A 36 14.10 -8.98 -0.63
N SER A 37 13.57 -8.10 0.18
CA SER A 37 14.37 -7.16 0.97
C SER A 37 13.96 -7.19 2.43
N HIS A 38 14.90 -6.92 3.32
CA HIS A 38 14.59 -6.74 4.74
C HIS A 38 13.85 -5.42 4.95
N ALA A 39 12.76 -5.45 5.71
CA ALA A 39 12.02 -4.24 6.08
C ALA A 39 12.93 -3.22 6.83
N TYR A 40 13.90 -3.71 7.63
CA TYR A 40 14.91 -2.86 8.28
C TYR A 40 15.75 -2.07 7.27
N ALA A 41 16.17 -2.66 6.16
CA ALA A 41 16.96 -1.96 5.15
C ALA A 41 16.16 -0.81 4.50
N LEU A 42 14.87 -1.04 4.22
CA LEU A 42 13.98 0.00 3.70
C LEU A 42 13.74 1.10 4.75
N TRP A 43 13.61 0.72 6.02
CA TRP A 43 13.51 1.70 7.12
C TRP A 43 14.80 2.53 7.24
N GLN A 44 15.98 1.92 7.22
CA GLN A 44 17.24 2.64 7.28
C GLN A 44 17.41 3.60 6.11
N PHE A 45 17.03 3.18 4.89
CA PHE A 45 16.99 4.06 3.72
C PHE A 45 16.09 5.29 3.94
N ARG A 46 14.94 5.12 4.61
CA ARG A 46 14.09 6.24 5.02
C ARG A 46 14.82 7.21 5.94
N GLU A 47 15.52 6.70 6.95
CA GLU A 47 16.26 7.54 7.90
C GLU A 47 17.37 8.33 7.20
N ASP A 48 18.11 7.66 6.31
CA ASP A 48 19.18 8.29 5.52
C ASP A 48 18.64 9.39 4.59
N LEU A 49 17.44 9.16 4.01
CA LEU A 49 16.76 10.21 3.23
C LEU A 49 16.36 11.42 4.09
N ILE A 50 15.85 11.17 5.30
CA ILE A 50 15.47 12.25 6.22
C ILE A 50 16.70 13.06 6.65
N GLU A 51 17.77 12.37 7.01
CA GLU A 51 19.03 13.02 7.41
C GLU A 51 19.63 13.85 6.26
N SER A 52 19.66 13.30 5.05
CA SER A 52 20.32 13.94 3.91
C SER A 52 19.49 15.06 3.27
N LEU A 53 18.16 14.93 3.23
CA LEU A 53 17.27 15.81 2.44
C LEU A 53 16.29 16.61 3.30
N GLY A 54 16.19 16.30 4.58
CA GLY A 54 15.15 16.80 5.48
C GLY A 54 13.80 16.13 5.28
N MET A 55 12.95 16.17 6.31
CA MET A 55 11.67 15.48 6.43
C MET A 55 10.75 15.67 5.21
N ALA A 56 10.54 16.91 4.78
CA ALA A 56 9.59 17.23 3.72
C ALA A 56 9.99 16.63 2.34
N ARG A 57 11.29 16.62 2.04
CA ARG A 57 11.79 16.02 0.79
C ARG A 57 11.77 14.49 0.87
N ALA A 58 12.24 13.92 1.99
CA ALA A 58 12.21 12.48 2.23
C ALA A 58 10.79 11.92 2.09
N LYS A 59 9.79 12.57 2.71
CA LYS A 59 8.37 12.20 2.59
C LYS A 59 7.93 12.14 1.12
N ARG A 60 8.26 13.15 0.30
CA ARG A 60 7.91 13.14 -1.13
C ARG A 60 8.57 11.99 -1.90
N PHE A 61 9.84 11.65 -1.61
CA PHE A 61 10.50 10.52 -2.25
C PHE A 61 9.85 9.18 -1.87
N LEU A 62 9.51 8.99 -0.61
CA LEU A 62 8.89 7.75 -0.11
C LEU A 62 7.46 7.58 -0.64
N LEU A 63 6.67 8.66 -0.67
CA LEU A 63 5.37 8.67 -1.34
C LEU A 63 5.48 8.27 -2.83
N ARG A 64 6.44 8.84 -3.56
CA ARG A 64 6.66 8.50 -4.98
C ARG A 64 7.13 7.06 -5.17
N TYR A 65 8.03 6.58 -4.34
CA TYR A 65 8.47 5.19 -4.37
C TYR A 65 7.28 4.24 -4.19
N GLY A 66 6.47 4.49 -3.17
CA GLY A 66 5.23 3.74 -2.95
C GLY A 66 4.27 3.83 -4.13
N TYR A 67 4.07 5.03 -4.68
CA TYR A 67 3.18 5.26 -5.82
C TYR A 67 3.52 4.39 -7.03
N TYR A 68 4.79 4.36 -7.43
CA TYR A 68 5.22 3.52 -8.55
C TYR A 68 5.08 2.02 -8.26
N ALA A 69 5.35 1.59 -7.02
CA ALA A 69 5.14 0.20 -6.62
C ALA A 69 3.66 -0.20 -6.68
N GLY A 70 2.77 0.66 -6.18
CA GLY A 70 1.32 0.44 -6.24
C GLY A 70 0.78 0.43 -7.67
N MET A 71 1.23 1.36 -8.51
CA MET A 71 0.87 1.41 -9.93
C MET A 71 1.28 0.14 -10.68
N GLN A 72 2.48 -0.38 -10.42
CA GLN A 72 2.95 -1.62 -11.02
C GLN A 72 2.12 -2.82 -10.58
N ASP A 73 1.81 -2.92 -9.29
CA ASP A 73 0.97 -3.99 -8.77
C ASP A 73 -0.47 -3.91 -9.31
N ALA A 74 -1.00 -2.71 -9.57
CA ALA A 74 -2.31 -2.53 -10.20
C ALA A 74 -2.34 -3.05 -11.65
N GLN A 75 -1.25 -2.86 -12.40
CA GLN A 75 -1.11 -3.43 -13.75
C GLN A 75 -1.13 -4.96 -13.71
N ILE A 76 -0.43 -5.55 -12.76
CA ILE A 76 -0.37 -7.00 -12.57
C ILE A 76 -1.75 -7.53 -12.15
N ALA A 77 -2.40 -6.90 -11.18
CA ALA A 77 -3.72 -7.30 -10.69
C ALA A 77 -4.78 -7.37 -11.81
N LYS A 78 -4.80 -6.38 -12.70
CA LYS A 78 -5.68 -6.39 -13.89
C LYS A 78 -5.38 -7.55 -14.84
N LYS A 79 -4.13 -7.97 -14.97
CA LYS A 79 -3.72 -9.10 -15.82
C LYS A 79 -4.07 -10.45 -15.19
N ILE A 80 -3.97 -10.59 -13.86
CA ILE A 80 -4.30 -11.83 -13.14
C ILE A 80 -5.81 -12.02 -13.08
N ARG A 81 -6.59 -10.94 -12.98
CA ARG A 81 -8.06 -10.99 -12.81
C ARG A 81 -8.82 -10.32 -13.97
N PRO A 82 -8.59 -10.75 -15.25
CA PRO A 82 -9.13 -10.05 -16.42
C PRO A 82 -10.64 -10.21 -16.62
N HIS A 83 -11.22 -11.25 -16.00
CA HIS A 83 -12.65 -11.61 -16.16
C HIS A 83 -13.47 -11.40 -14.88
N GLN A 84 -12.86 -10.87 -13.83
CA GLN A 84 -13.56 -10.57 -12.59
C GLN A 84 -14.21 -9.17 -12.66
N SER A 85 -15.15 -8.90 -11.74
CA SER A 85 -15.67 -7.54 -11.58
C SER A 85 -14.53 -6.59 -11.24
N ILE A 86 -14.75 -5.30 -11.48
CA ILE A 86 -13.73 -4.30 -11.18
C ILE A 86 -13.42 -4.23 -9.68
N GLU A 87 -14.42 -4.49 -8.84
CA GLU A 87 -14.30 -4.57 -7.38
C GLU A 87 -13.41 -5.74 -6.95
N GLU A 88 -13.63 -6.91 -7.54
CA GLU A 88 -12.84 -8.12 -7.26
C GLU A 88 -11.39 -7.96 -7.74
N ALA A 89 -11.20 -7.39 -8.93
CA ALA A 89 -9.86 -7.08 -9.43
C ALA A 89 -9.16 -6.03 -8.56
N PHE A 90 -9.87 -4.97 -8.14
CA PHE A 90 -9.37 -3.93 -7.26
C PHE A 90 -8.95 -4.49 -5.89
N ALA A 91 -9.69 -5.47 -5.36
CA ALA A 91 -9.40 -6.11 -4.08
C ALA A 91 -8.01 -6.79 -4.01
N ALA A 92 -7.36 -7.02 -5.14
CA ALA A 92 -5.98 -7.50 -5.17
C ALA A 92 -4.98 -6.52 -4.51
N GLY A 93 -5.24 -5.21 -4.55
CA GLY A 93 -4.33 -4.21 -3.96
C GLY A 93 -4.16 -4.35 -2.45
N PRO A 94 -5.23 -4.32 -1.64
CA PRO A 94 -5.17 -4.63 -0.22
C PRO A 94 -4.53 -6.00 0.08
N GLN A 95 -4.79 -7.00 -0.76
CA GLN A 95 -4.20 -8.33 -0.65
C GLN A 95 -2.69 -8.31 -0.90
N LEU A 96 -2.22 -7.65 -1.96
CA LEU A 96 -0.80 -7.52 -2.29
C LEU A 96 -0.03 -6.75 -1.22
N HIS A 97 -0.61 -5.69 -0.66
CA HIS A 97 -0.02 -4.97 0.48
C HIS A 97 0.26 -5.92 1.66
N THR A 98 -0.68 -6.83 1.93
CA THR A 98 -0.55 -7.83 3.00
C THR A 98 0.42 -8.95 2.63
N ILE A 99 0.35 -9.49 1.40
CA ILE A 99 1.25 -10.56 0.91
C ILE A 99 2.72 -10.09 0.91
N ARG A 100 2.97 -8.84 0.56
CA ARG A 100 4.31 -8.24 0.58
C ARG A 100 4.87 -8.02 1.99
N GLY A 101 4.09 -8.30 3.03
CA GLY A 101 4.50 -8.13 4.42
C GLY A 101 4.68 -6.67 4.84
N MET A 102 4.03 -5.74 4.13
CA MET A 102 4.15 -4.31 4.42
C MET A 102 3.20 -3.86 5.53
N VAL A 103 1.96 -4.34 5.49
CA VAL A 103 0.89 -3.96 6.40
C VAL A 103 -0.31 -4.90 6.25
N LYS A 104 -1.03 -5.19 7.32
CA LYS A 104 -2.32 -5.88 7.25
C LYS A 104 -3.41 -4.86 6.94
N VAL A 105 -4.09 -5.02 5.80
CA VAL A 105 -5.15 -4.11 5.35
C VAL A 105 -6.53 -4.68 5.64
N THR A 106 -7.39 -3.87 6.25
CA THR A 106 -8.82 -4.18 6.49
C THR A 106 -9.67 -3.11 5.79
N PRO A 107 -10.37 -3.43 4.69
CA PRO A 107 -11.32 -2.50 4.07
C PRO A 107 -12.48 -2.16 5.01
N ARG A 108 -12.91 -0.88 5.05
CA ARG A 108 -14.05 -0.38 5.81
C ARG A 108 -15.17 0.12 4.91
N LEU A 109 -14.84 1.03 4.02
CA LEU A 109 -15.75 1.54 3.01
C LEU A 109 -15.04 1.50 1.66
N LEU A 110 -15.73 1.04 0.65
CA LEU A 110 -15.27 1.12 -0.73
C LEU A 110 -16.46 1.49 -1.62
N SER A 111 -16.39 2.63 -2.26
CA SER A 111 -17.35 3.09 -3.25
C SER A 111 -16.59 3.74 -4.39
N PHE A 112 -16.82 3.27 -5.60
CA PHE A 112 -16.25 3.88 -6.79
C PHE A 112 -17.16 3.67 -8.01
N ASP A 113 -17.07 4.64 -8.93
CA ASP A 113 -17.72 4.60 -10.22
C ASP A 113 -16.66 5.01 -11.25
N VAL A 114 -16.16 4.03 -11.99
CA VAL A 114 -15.05 4.25 -12.93
C VAL A 114 -15.47 5.15 -14.08
N GLU A 115 -16.73 5.04 -14.56
CA GLU A 115 -17.24 5.86 -15.66
C GLU A 115 -17.32 7.34 -15.28
N LYS A 116 -17.69 7.62 -14.02
CA LYS A 116 -17.76 8.98 -13.49
C LYS A 116 -16.45 9.44 -12.85
N GLY A 117 -15.44 8.56 -12.72
CA GLY A 117 -14.19 8.87 -12.05
C GLY A 117 -14.36 9.20 -10.56
N LEU A 118 -15.37 8.61 -9.90
CA LEU A 118 -15.65 8.83 -8.49
C LEU A 118 -14.98 7.72 -7.65
N PHE A 119 -14.38 8.10 -6.54
CA PHE A 119 -13.79 7.18 -5.59
C PHE A 119 -13.87 7.71 -4.17
N LYS A 120 -14.32 6.84 -3.26
CA LYS A 120 -14.19 7.05 -1.82
C LYS A 120 -13.86 5.71 -1.17
N GLY A 121 -12.71 5.60 -0.55
CA GLY A 121 -12.28 4.40 0.14
C GLY A 121 -11.74 4.71 1.53
N THR A 122 -12.11 3.90 2.53
CA THR A 122 -11.50 3.94 3.86
C THR A 122 -11.00 2.56 4.25
N PHE A 123 -9.83 2.51 4.86
CA PHE A 123 -9.18 1.27 5.25
C PHE A 123 -8.53 1.44 6.61
N ASP A 124 -8.50 0.37 7.40
CA ASP A 124 -7.68 0.28 8.58
C ASP A 124 -6.44 -0.55 8.28
N TRP A 125 -5.30 -0.07 8.75
CA TRP A 125 -4.01 -0.72 8.65
C TRP A 125 -3.52 -1.13 10.03
N HIS A 126 -2.99 -2.35 10.12
CA HIS A 126 -2.39 -2.90 11.33
C HIS A 126 -0.99 -3.42 11.05
N ASP A 127 -0.11 -3.29 12.02
CA ASP A 127 1.27 -3.80 11.95
C ASP A 127 2.06 -3.25 10.74
N SER A 128 1.93 -1.95 10.46
CA SER A 128 2.74 -1.29 9.45
C SER A 128 4.23 -1.42 9.79
N PHE A 129 5.05 -1.85 8.80
CA PHE A 129 6.50 -1.93 9.01
C PHE A 129 7.10 -0.55 9.34
N GLU A 130 6.58 0.54 8.74
CA GLU A 130 7.03 1.91 9.03
C GLU A 130 6.77 2.26 10.50
N VAL A 131 5.58 1.93 11.02
CA VAL A 131 5.24 2.14 12.44
C VAL A 131 6.12 1.32 13.36
N SER A 132 6.29 0.03 13.06
CA SER A 132 7.04 -0.91 13.90
C SER A 132 8.48 -0.45 14.14
N TYR A 133 9.16 0.03 13.09
CA TYR A 133 10.52 0.55 13.21
C TYR A 133 10.58 1.95 13.81
N HIS A 134 9.61 2.82 13.47
CA HIS A 134 9.53 4.15 14.06
C HIS A 134 9.41 4.09 15.59
N LYS A 135 8.44 3.30 16.09
CA LYS A 135 8.22 3.16 17.53
C LYS A 135 9.46 2.64 18.27
N LYS A 136 10.20 1.71 17.66
CA LYS A 136 11.45 1.17 18.24
C LYS A 136 12.54 2.22 18.35
N LYS A 137 12.65 3.12 17.37
CA LYS A 137 13.77 4.08 17.29
C LYS A 137 13.44 5.45 17.89
N HIS A 138 12.23 5.93 17.66
CA HIS A 138 11.83 7.31 17.98
C HIS A 138 10.67 7.42 18.99
N GLY A 139 10.01 6.29 19.33
CA GLY A 139 8.85 6.29 20.21
C GLY A 139 7.58 6.82 19.51
N ILE A 140 6.82 7.65 20.22
CA ILE A 140 5.55 8.22 19.73
C ILE A 140 5.82 9.39 18.78
N SER A 141 5.17 9.37 17.62
CA SER A 141 5.20 10.44 16.63
C SER A 141 4.16 11.52 16.91
N LYS A 142 4.44 12.75 16.45
CA LYS A 142 3.47 13.86 16.45
C LYS A 142 2.57 13.87 15.21
N GLU A 143 2.95 13.15 14.16
CA GLU A 143 2.25 13.11 12.86
C GLU A 143 2.26 11.70 12.28
N PRO A 144 1.33 11.41 11.35
CA PRO A 144 1.28 10.15 10.65
C PRO A 144 2.57 9.89 9.83
N ILE A 145 3.02 8.63 9.80
CA ILE A 145 4.34 8.30 9.25
C ILE A 145 4.33 7.22 8.17
N CYS A 146 3.18 6.67 7.79
CA CYS A 146 3.06 5.56 6.82
C CYS A 146 3.17 6.05 5.36
N TRP A 147 4.25 6.78 5.04
CA TRP A 147 4.35 7.50 3.76
C TRP A 147 4.50 6.59 2.55
N THR A 148 5.32 5.55 2.65
CA THR A 148 5.49 4.58 1.57
C THR A 148 4.19 3.86 1.27
N LEU A 149 3.46 3.46 2.33
CA LEU A 149 2.18 2.77 2.22
C LEU A 149 1.08 3.67 1.62
N LEU A 150 1.03 4.95 2.03
CA LEU A 150 0.11 5.94 1.44
C LEU A 150 0.38 6.13 -0.05
N GLY A 151 1.65 6.22 -0.41
CA GLY A 151 2.06 6.29 -1.81
C GLY A 151 1.58 5.08 -2.60
N TYR A 152 1.77 3.87 -2.06
CA TYR A 152 1.32 2.64 -2.71
C TYR A 152 -0.19 2.63 -2.92
N ALA A 153 -0.99 2.93 -1.89
CA ALA A 153 -2.45 2.98 -2.00
C ALA A 153 -2.90 4.00 -3.05
N SER A 154 -2.25 5.18 -3.09
CA SER A 154 -2.54 6.21 -4.07
C SER A 154 -2.22 5.76 -5.50
N GLY A 155 -1.04 5.21 -5.75
CA GLY A 155 -0.60 4.75 -7.08
C GLY A 155 -1.44 3.59 -7.60
N TYR A 156 -1.73 2.61 -6.73
CA TYR A 156 -2.58 1.47 -7.07
C TYR A 156 -3.98 1.94 -7.52
N THR A 157 -4.62 2.77 -6.69
CA THR A 157 -5.98 3.23 -6.92
C THR A 157 -6.07 4.15 -8.13
N SER A 158 -5.10 5.07 -8.29
CA SER A 158 -5.05 5.97 -9.44
C SER A 158 -4.97 5.20 -10.76
N TYR A 159 -4.15 4.15 -10.83
CA TYR A 159 -4.04 3.32 -12.02
C TYR A 159 -5.34 2.57 -12.33
N PHE A 160 -6.02 2.04 -11.31
CA PHE A 160 -7.28 1.33 -11.50
C PHE A 160 -8.38 2.23 -12.06
N LEU A 161 -8.47 3.46 -11.58
CA LEU A 161 -9.54 4.40 -11.90
C LEU A 161 -9.21 5.30 -13.09
N GLY A 162 -7.93 5.35 -13.51
CA GLY A 162 -7.50 6.29 -14.57
C GLY A 162 -7.61 7.76 -14.14
N LYS A 163 -7.72 8.04 -12.83
CA LYS A 163 -7.82 9.37 -12.24
C LYS A 163 -6.89 9.48 -11.04
N GLU A 164 -6.37 10.66 -10.77
CA GLU A 164 -5.46 10.87 -9.66
C GLU A 164 -6.19 10.79 -8.31
N ILE A 165 -5.80 9.79 -7.50
CA ILE A 165 -6.33 9.53 -6.17
C ILE A 165 -5.22 9.74 -5.17
N ALA A 166 -5.54 10.44 -4.09
CA ALA A 166 -4.65 10.62 -2.94
C ALA A 166 -5.26 10.00 -1.69
N PHE A 167 -4.42 9.34 -0.91
CA PHE A 167 -4.77 8.86 0.43
C PHE A 167 -4.14 9.73 1.49
N LYS A 168 -4.91 10.02 2.55
CA LYS A 168 -4.43 10.66 3.78
C LYS A 168 -4.62 9.72 4.96
N GLU A 169 -3.66 9.69 5.87
CA GLU A 169 -3.72 8.95 7.13
C GLU A 169 -4.26 9.88 8.21
N THR A 170 -5.40 9.53 8.80
CA THR A 170 -6.10 10.33 9.81
C THR A 170 -5.84 9.83 11.23
N LEU A 171 -5.58 8.53 11.40
CA LEU A 171 -5.10 7.92 12.64
C LEU A 171 -3.83 7.14 12.31
N CYS A 172 -2.87 7.09 13.23
CA CYS A 172 -1.63 6.34 13.07
C CYS A 172 -1.21 5.65 14.36
N GLU A 173 -0.89 4.35 14.28
CA GLU A 173 -0.36 3.60 15.44
C GLU A 173 0.91 4.23 16.01
N ALA A 174 1.73 4.90 15.18
CA ALA A 174 2.91 5.63 15.66
C ALA A 174 2.55 6.84 16.52
N MET A 175 1.34 7.37 16.41
CA MET A 175 0.82 8.46 17.26
C MET A 175 0.15 7.94 18.54
N GLY A 176 0.11 6.62 18.76
CA GLY A 176 -0.52 5.99 19.91
C GLY A 176 -1.95 5.50 19.68
N HIS A 177 -2.46 5.55 18.46
CA HIS A 177 -3.76 4.96 18.12
C HIS A 177 -3.66 3.42 18.00
N ASP A 178 -4.79 2.72 18.11
CA ASP A 178 -4.88 1.25 18.05
C ASP A 178 -4.64 0.71 16.63
N HIS A 179 -4.85 1.53 15.61
CA HIS A 179 -4.63 1.22 14.20
C HIS A 179 -4.35 2.50 13.40
N CYS A 180 -3.85 2.33 12.19
CA CYS A 180 -3.81 3.44 11.24
C CYS A 180 -5.13 3.48 10.45
N HIS A 181 -5.75 4.65 10.32
CA HIS A 181 -6.94 4.84 9.49
C HIS A 181 -6.62 5.74 8.31
N ILE A 182 -6.95 5.28 7.11
CA ILE A 182 -6.67 6.02 5.89
C ILE A 182 -7.94 6.27 5.09
N ILE A 183 -7.99 7.42 4.45
CA ILE A 183 -9.09 7.85 3.59
C ILE A 183 -8.50 8.20 2.22
N GLY A 184 -9.08 7.59 1.17
CA GLY A 184 -8.75 7.89 -0.23
C GLY A 184 -9.89 8.62 -0.90
N LYS A 185 -9.55 9.69 -1.63
CA LYS A 185 -10.45 10.49 -2.48
C LYS A 185 -9.71 10.96 -3.72
N THR A 186 -10.44 11.48 -4.68
CA THR A 186 -9.83 12.20 -5.80
C THR A 186 -9.07 13.44 -5.29
N VAL A 187 -8.03 13.84 -6.02
CA VAL A 187 -7.26 15.04 -5.64
C VAL A 187 -8.15 16.27 -5.63
N ASP A 188 -9.05 16.42 -6.61
CA ASP A 188 -10.01 17.54 -6.71
C ASP A 188 -10.91 17.65 -5.46
N GLU A 189 -11.37 16.48 -4.92
CA GLU A 189 -12.18 16.45 -3.69
C GLU A 189 -11.38 16.90 -2.46
N TRP A 190 -10.08 16.50 -2.39
CA TRP A 190 -9.22 16.96 -1.31
C TRP A 190 -8.92 18.46 -1.36
N GLU A 191 -8.81 19.04 -2.56
CA GLU A 191 -8.58 20.48 -2.75
C GLU A 191 -9.84 21.29 -2.45
N GLY A 192 -11.03 20.71 -2.70
CA GLY A 192 -12.33 21.34 -2.37
C GLY A 192 -12.67 21.36 -0.86
N GLU A 193 -11.94 20.60 -0.04
CA GLU A 193 -12.09 20.56 1.44
C GLU A 193 -11.13 21.55 2.16
N THR A 194 -10.70 22.62 1.48
CA THR A 194 -9.94 23.69 2.15
C THR A 194 -10.85 24.40 3.17
N ASP A 195 -10.39 24.37 4.41
CA ASP A 195 -11.00 24.91 5.64
C ASP A 195 -11.56 26.32 5.54
#